data_b13f776ac778798704545dab357cd956
#
_entry.id   b13f776ac778798704545dab357cd956
#
_cell.length_a   1.000
_cell.length_b   1.000
_cell.length_c   1.000
_cell.angle_alpha   90.00
_cell.angle_beta   90.00
_cell.angle_gamma   90.00
#
_symmetry.space_group_name_H-M   'P 1'
#
loop_
_entity.id
_entity.type
_entity.pdbx_description
1 polymer ?
#
loop_
_entity_poly.entity_id
_entity_poly.type
_entity_poly.pdbx_seq_one_letter_code
_entity_poly.pdbx_strand_id
1 'polypeptide(L)'
;MWNRLAFQDIVAYCKKENLPLLLISTPSIKNWSDAKHDTVQILADENDLPYLDLNLYVKDLQINWAQDTRDAGDHLNDIGAQKVSRFLAKYLKEQYDLPDRRTEERYAQTYEEAAAYYHELTKQGVEDGKKS
;
A
#
# COMPACT_ATOMS: atom_id res chain seq x y z
N MET A 1 -3.94 15.41 -18.32
CA MET A 1 -2.71 15.49 -19.14
C MET A 1 -1.44 15.42 -18.27
N TRP A 2 -1.27 16.25 -17.25
CA TRP A 2 -0.08 16.26 -16.36
C TRP A 2 0.20 14.94 -15.64
N ASN A 3 -0.82 14.27 -15.11
CA ASN A 3 -0.64 13.01 -14.38
C ASN A 3 -0.08 11.87 -15.25
N ARG A 4 -0.43 11.82 -16.55
CA ARG A 4 0.09 10.80 -17.47
C ARG A 4 1.58 11.04 -17.79
N LEU A 5 2.01 12.29 -17.94
CA LEU A 5 3.41 12.62 -18.18
C LEU A 5 4.28 12.26 -16.96
N ALA A 6 3.85 12.65 -15.76
CA ALA A 6 4.56 12.30 -14.52
C ALA A 6 4.66 10.77 -14.33
N PHE A 7 3.61 10.03 -14.66
CA PHE A 7 3.64 8.57 -14.64
C PHE A 7 4.67 8.00 -15.62
N GLN A 8 4.69 8.50 -16.86
CA GLN A 8 5.67 8.08 -17.86
C GLN A 8 7.12 8.38 -17.43
N ASP A 9 7.36 9.51 -16.76
CA ASP A 9 8.68 9.87 -16.24
C ASP A 9 9.13 8.86 -15.16
N ILE A 10 8.22 8.44 -14.26
CA ILE A 10 8.49 7.39 -13.25
C ILE A 10 8.82 6.06 -13.93
N VAL A 11 8.01 5.65 -14.91
CA VAL A 11 8.23 4.41 -15.66
C VAL A 11 9.59 4.43 -16.37
N ALA A 12 9.90 5.53 -17.05
CA ALA A 12 11.18 5.72 -17.76
C ALA A 12 12.37 5.65 -16.80
N TYR A 13 12.25 6.30 -15.63
CA TYR A 13 13.26 6.25 -14.59
C TYR A 13 13.47 4.82 -14.07
N CYS A 14 12.41 4.12 -13.70
CA CYS A 14 12.50 2.74 -13.22
C CYS A 14 13.12 1.81 -14.26
N LYS A 15 12.75 1.94 -15.54
CA LYS A 15 13.36 1.17 -16.64
C LYS A 15 14.84 1.49 -16.79
N LYS A 16 15.23 2.76 -16.76
CA LYS A 16 16.62 3.19 -16.87
C LYS A 16 17.49 2.64 -15.73
N GLU A 17 16.98 2.67 -14.50
CA GLU A 17 17.72 2.23 -13.30
C GLU A 17 17.54 0.73 -13.02
N ASN A 18 16.83 -0.01 -13.91
CA ASN A 18 16.51 -1.44 -13.75
C ASN A 18 15.80 -1.74 -12.41
N LEU A 19 14.87 -0.88 -12.02
CA LEU A 19 14.06 -1.03 -10.82
C LEU A 19 12.72 -1.70 -11.16
N PRO A 20 12.33 -2.79 -10.49
CA PRO A 20 10.99 -3.35 -10.65
C PRO A 20 9.93 -2.37 -10.12
N LEU A 21 8.86 -2.18 -10.89
CA LEU A 21 7.76 -1.28 -10.54
C LEU A 21 6.45 -2.06 -10.48
N LEU A 22 5.77 -2.02 -9.32
CA LEU A 22 4.44 -2.56 -9.11
C LEU A 22 3.45 -1.41 -8.87
N LEU A 23 2.39 -1.35 -9.66
CA LEU A 23 1.28 -0.40 -9.43
C LEU A 23 0.33 -0.98 -8.39
N ILE A 24 -0.10 -0.15 -7.43
CA ILE A 24 -1.03 -0.57 -6.38
C ILE A 24 -2.12 0.48 -6.22
N SER A 25 -3.39 0.03 -6.19
CA SER A 25 -4.51 0.85 -5.74
C SER A 25 -4.96 0.41 -4.36
N THR A 26 -4.95 1.33 -3.41
CA THR A 26 -5.43 1.07 -2.04
C THR A 26 -6.96 1.07 -1.96
N PRO A 27 -7.58 0.32 -1.03
CA PRO A 27 -9.02 0.27 -0.89
C PRO A 27 -9.63 1.64 -0.58
N SER A 28 -10.67 2.03 -1.36
CA SER A 28 -11.47 3.23 -1.09
C SER A 28 -12.86 3.06 -1.70
N ILE A 29 -13.90 3.06 -0.87
CA ILE A 29 -15.29 2.97 -1.35
C ILE A 29 -15.78 4.30 -1.96
N LYS A 30 -15.16 5.42 -1.60
CA LYS A 30 -15.58 6.75 -2.07
C LYS A 30 -14.89 7.19 -3.35
N ASN A 31 -13.61 6.89 -3.47
CA ASN A 31 -12.77 7.43 -4.53
C ASN A 31 -12.32 6.39 -5.56
N TRP A 32 -12.83 5.16 -5.48
CA TRP A 32 -12.55 4.11 -6.42
C TRP A 32 -13.78 3.69 -7.23
N SER A 33 -13.57 3.26 -8.46
CA SER A 33 -14.64 2.77 -9.36
C SER A 33 -14.02 1.88 -10.45
N ASP A 34 -14.86 1.07 -11.11
CA ASP A 34 -14.45 0.23 -12.24
C ASP A 34 -13.75 1.05 -13.34
N ALA A 35 -14.26 2.25 -13.65
CA ALA A 35 -13.63 3.11 -14.65
C ALA A 35 -12.23 3.59 -14.26
N LYS A 36 -11.95 3.77 -12.95
CA LYS A 36 -10.61 4.08 -12.47
C LYS A 36 -9.71 2.85 -12.49
N HIS A 37 -10.26 1.68 -12.13
CA HIS A 37 -9.57 0.40 -12.30
C HIS A 37 -9.11 0.22 -13.75
N ASP A 38 -10.06 0.30 -14.71
CA ASP A 38 -9.76 0.12 -16.13
C ASP A 38 -8.69 1.11 -16.64
N THR A 39 -8.75 2.36 -16.16
CA THR A 39 -7.77 3.38 -16.53
C THR A 39 -6.36 2.99 -16.06
N VAL A 40 -6.21 2.52 -14.84
CA VAL A 40 -4.90 2.10 -14.31
C VAL A 40 -4.45 0.80 -14.95
N GLN A 41 -5.37 -0.14 -15.21
CA GLN A 41 -5.06 -1.39 -15.92
C GLN A 41 -4.52 -1.12 -17.33
N ILE A 42 -5.16 -0.23 -18.09
CA ILE A 42 -4.67 0.17 -19.43
C ILE A 42 -3.25 0.76 -19.33
N LEU A 43 -2.98 1.62 -18.34
CA LEU A 43 -1.65 2.20 -18.14
C LEU A 43 -0.62 1.12 -17.77
N ALA A 44 -1.00 0.14 -16.97
CA ALA A 44 -0.16 -1.00 -16.63
C ALA A 44 0.18 -1.83 -17.87
N ASP A 45 -0.83 -2.20 -18.66
CA ASP A 45 -0.69 -3.02 -19.86
C ASP A 45 0.16 -2.31 -20.93
N GLU A 46 -0.06 -1.01 -21.16
CA GLU A 46 0.73 -0.20 -22.10
C GLU A 46 2.22 -0.14 -21.76
N ASN A 47 2.60 -0.42 -20.51
CA ASN A 47 3.97 -0.31 -20.01
C ASN A 47 4.59 -1.64 -19.53
N ASP A 48 3.88 -2.75 -19.71
CA ASP A 48 4.27 -4.09 -19.21
C ASP A 48 4.53 -4.09 -17.68
N LEU A 49 3.65 -3.44 -16.91
CA LEU A 49 3.76 -3.33 -15.46
C LEU A 49 2.73 -4.22 -14.75
N PRO A 50 3.11 -4.88 -13.65
CA PRO A 50 2.15 -5.54 -12.79
C PRO A 50 1.26 -4.50 -12.08
N TYR A 51 -0.03 -4.80 -11.96
CA TYR A 51 -0.99 -3.98 -11.25
C TYR A 51 -1.77 -4.80 -10.22
N LEU A 52 -1.80 -4.34 -8.99
CA LEU A 52 -2.52 -4.92 -7.87
C LEU A 52 -3.60 -3.94 -7.40
N ASP A 53 -4.84 -4.19 -7.77
CA ASP A 53 -5.98 -3.43 -7.27
C ASP A 53 -6.55 -4.06 -6.01
N LEU A 54 -6.24 -3.49 -4.84
CA LEU A 54 -6.70 -3.99 -3.56
C LEU A 54 -8.20 -3.74 -3.31
N ASN A 55 -8.86 -2.95 -4.14
CA ASN A 55 -10.32 -2.80 -4.09
C ASN A 55 -11.04 -4.09 -4.49
N LEU A 56 -10.42 -4.93 -5.31
CA LEU A 56 -10.94 -6.25 -5.68
C LEU A 56 -10.82 -7.27 -4.55
N TYR A 57 -9.98 -7.01 -3.54
CA TYR A 57 -9.67 -7.90 -2.43
C TYR A 57 -10.24 -7.44 -1.08
N VAL A 58 -11.22 -6.52 -1.08
CA VAL A 58 -11.82 -5.95 0.15
C VAL A 58 -12.34 -7.03 1.10
N LYS A 59 -12.89 -8.12 0.57
CA LYS A 59 -13.38 -9.27 1.37
C LYS A 59 -12.21 -10.05 1.99
N ASP A 60 -11.18 -10.33 1.21
CA ASP A 60 -10.00 -11.06 1.68
C ASP A 60 -9.21 -10.25 2.70
N LEU A 61 -9.15 -8.94 2.51
CA LEU A 61 -8.58 -7.97 3.44
C LEU A 61 -9.43 -7.81 4.70
N GLN A 62 -10.70 -8.27 4.69
CA GLN A 62 -11.66 -8.08 5.79
C GLN A 62 -11.82 -6.61 6.18
N ILE A 63 -11.87 -5.70 5.20
CA ILE A 63 -12.04 -4.26 5.45
C ILE A 63 -13.46 -3.99 5.94
N ASN A 64 -13.56 -3.38 7.11
CA ASN A 64 -14.80 -2.79 7.64
C ASN A 64 -14.71 -1.27 7.49
N TRP A 65 -15.45 -0.71 6.56
CA TRP A 65 -15.38 0.71 6.22
C TRP A 65 -15.69 1.66 7.38
N ALA A 66 -16.48 1.23 8.35
CA ALA A 66 -16.80 2.03 9.52
C ALA A 66 -15.70 2.02 10.59
N GLN A 67 -14.89 0.96 10.65
CA GLN A 67 -13.87 0.76 11.69
C GLN A 67 -12.45 0.94 11.20
N ASP A 68 -12.20 0.66 9.93
CA ASP A 68 -10.86 0.61 9.34
C ASP A 68 -10.50 1.87 8.55
N THR A 69 -11.39 2.88 8.57
CA THR A 69 -11.16 4.14 7.85
C THR A 69 -11.36 5.36 8.76
N ARG A 70 -10.75 6.50 8.38
CA ARG A 70 -10.84 7.76 9.13
C ARG A 70 -12.07 8.58 8.78
N ASP A 71 -12.60 8.41 7.57
CA ASP A 71 -13.56 9.29 6.93
C ASP A 71 -14.66 8.51 6.19
N ALA A 72 -15.13 7.46 6.83
CA ALA A 72 -16.23 6.61 6.35
C ALA A 72 -15.98 6.03 4.93
N GLY A 73 -14.77 5.55 4.69
CA GLY A 73 -14.47 4.72 3.53
C GLY A 73 -13.54 5.32 2.47
N ASP A 74 -12.84 6.42 2.76
CA ASP A 74 -11.87 6.99 1.82
C ASP A 74 -10.41 6.68 2.19
N HIS A 75 -10.00 7.03 3.39
CA HIS A 75 -8.64 6.80 3.85
C HIS A 75 -8.60 5.76 4.97
N LEU A 76 -7.74 4.77 4.81
CA LEU A 76 -7.51 3.77 5.85
C LEU A 76 -6.95 4.44 7.12
N ASN A 77 -7.46 4.01 8.27
CA ASN A 77 -6.83 4.29 9.54
C ASN A 77 -5.73 3.24 9.82
N ASP A 78 -5.13 3.28 11.00
CA ASP A 78 -4.07 2.35 11.39
C ASP A 78 -4.51 0.87 11.30
N ILE A 79 -5.72 0.54 11.72
CA ILE A 79 -6.25 -0.83 11.67
C ILE A 79 -6.39 -1.31 10.21
N GLY A 80 -6.97 -0.49 9.35
CA GLY A 80 -7.08 -0.79 7.92
C GLY A 80 -5.73 -0.88 7.23
N ALA A 81 -4.81 0.02 7.56
CA ALA A 81 -3.45 0.01 7.03
C ALA A 81 -2.69 -1.27 7.42
N GLN A 82 -2.84 -1.77 8.65
CA GLN A 82 -2.24 -3.03 9.08
C GLN A 82 -2.78 -4.23 8.30
N LYS A 83 -4.09 -4.27 8.01
CA LYS A 83 -4.70 -5.35 7.21
C LYS A 83 -4.11 -5.36 5.80
N VAL A 84 -4.05 -4.20 5.15
CA VAL A 84 -3.47 -4.04 3.81
C VAL A 84 -1.99 -4.40 3.81
N SER A 85 -1.22 -3.95 4.80
CA SER A 85 0.22 -4.23 4.88
C SER A 85 0.51 -5.73 5.05
N ARG A 86 -0.29 -6.45 5.85
CA ARG A 86 -0.13 -7.92 5.99
C ARG A 86 -0.43 -8.65 4.68
N PHE A 87 -1.49 -8.25 3.98
CA PHE A 87 -1.84 -8.82 2.69
C PHE A 87 -0.74 -8.55 1.65
N LEU A 88 -0.28 -7.31 1.57
CA LEU A 88 0.77 -6.89 0.65
C LEU A 88 2.10 -7.61 0.94
N ALA A 89 2.47 -7.76 2.21
CA ALA A 89 3.67 -8.50 2.60
C ALA A 89 3.61 -9.96 2.15
N LYS A 90 2.45 -10.62 2.29
CA LYS A 90 2.23 -11.97 1.80
C LYS A 90 2.34 -12.02 0.27
N TYR A 91 1.63 -11.13 -0.43
CA TYR A 91 1.65 -11.03 -1.88
C TYR A 91 3.08 -10.86 -2.40
N LEU A 92 3.82 -9.89 -1.85
CA LEU A 92 5.21 -9.62 -2.26
C LEU A 92 6.12 -10.83 -2.04
N LYS A 93 5.96 -11.53 -0.91
CA LYS A 93 6.74 -12.75 -0.61
C LYS A 93 6.43 -13.89 -1.60
N GLU A 94 5.18 -14.01 -2.05
CA GLU A 94 4.75 -15.08 -2.97
C GLU A 94 5.12 -14.78 -4.43
N GLN A 95 5.13 -13.50 -4.82
CA GLN A 95 5.34 -13.08 -6.21
C GLN A 95 6.79 -12.68 -6.51
N TYR A 96 7.58 -12.35 -5.49
CA TYR A 96 8.94 -11.84 -5.64
C TYR A 96 9.90 -12.60 -4.70
N ASP A 97 11.10 -12.88 -5.18
CA ASP A 97 12.17 -13.49 -4.38
C ASP A 97 12.82 -12.43 -3.47
N LEU A 98 12.07 -12.03 -2.44
CA LEU A 98 12.54 -11.05 -1.46
C LEU A 98 13.17 -11.77 -0.26
N PRO A 99 14.47 -11.54 0.03
CA PRO A 99 15.13 -12.15 1.17
C PRO A 99 14.58 -11.58 2.50
N ASP A 100 14.38 -12.49 3.47
CA ASP A 100 14.06 -12.06 4.84
C ASP A 100 15.34 -11.55 5.54
N ARG A 101 15.41 -10.25 5.75
CA ARG A 101 16.57 -9.58 6.34
C ARG A 101 16.40 -9.22 7.82
N ARG A 102 15.31 -9.66 8.46
CA ARG A 102 15.02 -9.30 9.86
C ARG A 102 16.05 -9.82 10.84
N THR A 103 16.73 -10.93 10.50
CA THR A 103 17.77 -11.54 11.34
C THR A 103 19.19 -11.06 10.97
N GLU A 104 19.34 -10.25 9.93
CA GLU A 104 20.64 -9.69 9.58
C GLU A 104 21.02 -8.56 10.54
N GLU A 105 22.13 -8.67 11.25
CA GLU A 105 22.62 -7.70 12.25
C GLU A 105 22.62 -6.27 11.70
N ARG A 106 22.98 -6.11 10.42
CA ARG A 106 23.02 -4.82 9.71
C ARG A 106 21.67 -4.07 9.75
N TYR A 107 20.55 -4.79 9.78
CA TYR A 107 19.20 -4.22 9.69
C TYR A 107 18.40 -4.37 10.99
N ALA A 108 18.80 -5.26 11.89
CA ALA A 108 18.05 -5.60 13.09
C ALA A 108 17.73 -4.36 13.94
N GLN A 109 18.75 -3.54 14.24
CA GLN A 109 18.57 -2.32 15.03
C GLN A 109 17.60 -1.34 14.35
N THR A 110 17.73 -1.11 13.04
CA THR A 110 16.85 -0.20 12.31
C THR A 110 15.39 -0.67 12.32
N TYR A 111 15.16 -1.98 12.22
CA TYR A 111 13.80 -2.55 12.31
C TYR A 111 13.21 -2.42 13.72
N GLU A 112 14.01 -2.66 14.77
CA GLU A 112 13.59 -2.51 16.17
C GLU A 112 13.23 -1.05 16.48
N GLU A 113 14.06 -0.11 16.07
CA GLU A 113 13.82 1.34 16.26
C GLU A 113 12.56 1.79 15.51
N ALA A 114 12.38 1.36 14.25
CA ALA A 114 11.20 1.69 13.45
C ALA A 114 9.92 1.10 14.05
N ALA A 115 9.96 -0.14 14.54
CA ALA A 115 8.83 -0.79 15.18
C ALA A 115 8.47 -0.09 16.50
N ALA A 116 9.46 0.26 17.33
CA ALA A 116 9.25 0.98 18.58
C ALA A 116 8.61 2.35 18.32
N TYR A 117 9.12 3.10 17.35
CA TYR A 117 8.58 4.40 16.96
C TYR A 117 7.12 4.29 16.45
N TYR A 118 6.82 3.31 15.61
CA TYR A 118 5.46 3.06 15.13
C TYR A 118 4.50 2.74 16.28
N HIS A 119 4.91 1.89 17.22
CA HIS A 119 4.08 1.55 18.38
C HIS A 119 3.82 2.75 19.28
N GLU A 120 4.77 3.67 19.44
CA GLU A 120 4.57 4.88 20.22
C GLU A 120 3.56 5.82 19.55
N LEU A 121 3.70 6.04 18.24
CA LEU A 121 2.75 6.87 17.47
C LEU A 121 1.31 6.31 17.51
N THR A 122 1.14 5.00 17.43
CA THR A 122 -0.18 4.39 17.44
C THR A 122 -0.85 4.41 18.81
N LYS A 123 -0.08 4.37 19.91
CA LYS A 123 -0.60 4.60 21.27
C LYS A 123 -1.13 6.02 21.44
N GLN A 124 -0.37 7.02 21.01
CA GLN A 124 -0.77 8.43 21.09
C GLN A 124 -2.05 8.69 20.27
N GLY A 125 -2.14 8.15 19.07
CA GLY A 125 -3.34 8.28 18.22
C GLY A 125 -4.60 7.67 18.84
N VAL A 126 -4.48 6.59 19.63
CA VAL A 126 -5.61 5.97 20.35
C VAL A 126 -6.02 6.82 21.56
N GLU A 127 -5.09 7.47 22.25
CA GLU A 127 -5.38 8.33 23.39
C GLU A 127 -6.06 9.63 22.96
N ASP A 128 -5.63 10.24 21.86
CA ASP A 128 -6.22 11.46 21.31
C ASP A 128 -7.63 11.21 20.74
N GLY A 129 -7.88 10.03 20.12
CA GLY A 129 -9.19 9.62 19.63
C GLY A 129 -10.22 9.33 20.76
N LYS A 130 -9.79 9.16 22.00
CA LYS A 130 -10.69 8.99 23.16
C LYS A 130 -11.09 10.31 23.83
N LYS A 131 -10.45 11.41 23.44
CA LYS A 131 -10.71 12.76 23.99
C LYS A 131 -11.62 13.63 23.12
N SER A 132 -12.04 13.13 21.96
CA SER A 132 -13.01 13.73 21.04
C SER A 132 -14.33 12.96 21.00
#